data_41ab80ce68d8b56b4610a92666763794
#
_entry.id   41ab80ce68d8b56b4610a92666763794
#
_cell.length_a   1.000
_cell.length_b   1.000
_cell.length_c   1.000
_cell.angle_alpha   90.00
_cell.angle_beta   90.00
_cell.angle_gamma   90.00
#
_symmetry.space_group_name_H-M   'P 1'
#
loop_
_entity.id
_entity.type
_entity.pdbx_description
1 polymer ?
#
loop_
_entity_poly.entity_id
_entity_poly.type
_entity_poly.pdbx_seq_one_letter_code
_entity_poly.pdbx_strand_id
1 'polypeptide(L)'
;MTPDGNWLPAWLNTRKVRRFAGVCHGDLLDVGCGTRPYEPILGPHVRSYVGFDHPDTQHDRSRVDVWGDAAALPFEDGSFDTVVSFHVLEHTEDPGKVLLEMARVLRPGGIVLLAVPFMWGLHEVPRDFFRVTPYGMAQLLERAGLERAHVEPMCGSLGTQGLLASYLLLRVANQTPALRPLSAPAVAGMQLAAVAADRLYRDVTDAAGYFAVAAKPG
;
A
#
# COMPACT_ATOMS: atom_id res chain seq x y z
N MET A 1 -13.03 -4.47 -13.29
CA MET A 1 -12.14 -5.63 -13.50
C MET A 1 -11.04 -5.19 -14.44
N THR A 2 -9.78 -5.47 -14.13
CA THR A 2 -8.67 -5.24 -15.04
C THR A 2 -8.81 -6.13 -16.29
N PRO A 3 -8.34 -5.70 -17.46
CA PRO A 3 -8.51 -6.48 -18.71
C PRO A 3 -7.90 -7.89 -18.64
N ASP A 4 -6.90 -8.08 -17.79
CA ASP A 4 -6.19 -9.35 -17.55
C ASP A 4 -6.81 -10.21 -16.42
N GLY A 5 -7.94 -9.80 -15.86
CA GLY A 5 -8.61 -10.51 -14.77
C GLY A 5 -7.94 -10.37 -13.40
N ASN A 6 -6.85 -9.61 -13.28
CA ASN A 6 -6.09 -9.44 -12.05
C ASN A 6 -6.68 -8.34 -11.15
N TRP A 7 -7.76 -8.65 -10.47
CA TRP A 7 -8.52 -7.70 -9.64
C TRP A 7 -8.14 -7.72 -8.15
N LEU A 8 -7.56 -8.82 -7.66
CA LEU A 8 -7.40 -9.07 -6.24
C LEU A 8 -6.49 -8.06 -5.52
N PRO A 9 -5.34 -7.62 -6.06
CA PRO A 9 -4.50 -6.63 -5.39
C PRO A 9 -5.23 -5.33 -5.12
N ALA A 10 -5.90 -4.79 -6.14
CA ALA A 10 -6.68 -3.54 -6.01
C ALA A 10 -7.83 -3.69 -5.02
N TRP A 11 -8.50 -4.86 -5.02
CA TRP A 11 -9.59 -5.16 -4.08
C TRP A 11 -9.09 -5.25 -2.63
N LEU A 12 -7.96 -5.93 -2.39
CA LEU A 12 -7.35 -6.04 -1.06
C LEU A 12 -7.01 -4.67 -0.49
N ASN A 13 -6.30 -3.84 -1.26
CA ASN A 13 -5.96 -2.49 -0.88
C ASN A 13 -7.21 -1.64 -0.61
N THR A 14 -8.14 -1.60 -1.57
CA THR A 14 -9.38 -0.84 -1.45
C THR A 14 -10.19 -1.24 -0.21
N ARG A 15 -10.27 -2.54 0.09
CA ARG A 15 -10.97 -3.07 1.27
C ARG A 15 -10.32 -2.58 2.56
N LYS A 16 -8.97 -2.57 2.64
CA LYS A 16 -8.24 -2.08 3.82
C LYS A 16 -8.42 -0.59 3.99
N VAL A 17 -8.22 0.19 2.92
CA VAL A 17 -8.40 1.64 2.96
C VAL A 17 -9.82 2.00 3.39
N ARG A 18 -10.87 1.37 2.84
CA ARG A 18 -12.26 1.59 3.26
C ARG A 18 -12.51 1.27 4.74
N ARG A 19 -11.91 0.18 5.24
CA ARG A 19 -12.06 -0.22 6.64
C ARG A 19 -11.54 0.83 7.60
N PHE A 20 -10.42 1.48 7.25
CA PHE A 20 -9.75 2.45 8.10
C PHE A 20 -9.99 3.91 7.68
N ALA A 21 -10.76 4.18 6.63
CA ALA A 21 -11.03 5.55 6.18
C ALA A 21 -11.64 6.43 7.26
N GLY A 22 -12.48 5.86 8.14
CA GLY A 22 -13.15 6.59 9.21
C GLY A 22 -12.23 7.12 10.33
N VAL A 23 -10.96 6.68 10.39
CA VAL A 23 -9.99 7.28 11.34
C VAL A 23 -9.27 8.48 10.74
N CYS A 24 -9.30 8.66 9.42
CA CYS A 24 -8.73 9.81 8.74
C CYS A 24 -9.53 11.07 9.05
N HIS A 25 -8.83 12.18 9.25
CA HIS A 25 -9.46 13.48 9.54
C HIS A 25 -8.54 14.66 9.15
N GLY A 26 -9.08 15.87 9.18
CA GLY A 26 -8.33 17.10 8.99
C GLY A 26 -7.61 17.24 7.66
N ASP A 27 -6.38 17.70 7.67
CA ASP A 27 -5.55 17.85 6.46
C ASP A 27 -4.77 16.57 6.20
N LEU A 28 -4.93 15.98 5.01
CA LEU A 28 -4.29 14.73 4.62
C LEU A 28 -3.18 14.94 3.62
N LEU A 29 -2.03 14.29 3.87
CA LEU A 29 -0.92 14.11 2.94
C LEU A 29 -0.88 12.67 2.44
N ASP A 30 -0.90 12.46 1.11
CA ASP A 30 -0.72 11.17 0.45
C ASP A 30 0.69 11.10 -0.15
N VAL A 31 1.59 10.36 0.52
CA VAL A 31 2.99 10.20 0.14
C VAL A 31 3.13 9.03 -0.84
N GLY A 32 3.56 9.33 -2.07
CA GLY A 32 3.55 8.39 -3.19
C GLY A 32 2.15 8.24 -3.78
N CYS A 33 1.47 9.37 -4.00
CA CYS A 33 0.05 9.42 -4.33
C CYS A 33 -0.30 8.82 -5.71
N GLY A 34 0.65 8.76 -6.65
CA GLY A 34 0.41 8.32 -8.02
C GLY A 34 -0.80 9.02 -8.65
N THR A 35 -1.76 8.23 -9.11
CA THR A 35 -3.04 8.71 -9.67
C THR A 35 -4.10 9.04 -8.63
N ARG A 36 -3.79 9.00 -7.35
CA ARG A 36 -4.71 9.14 -6.19
C ARG A 36 -5.88 8.17 -6.21
N PRO A 37 -5.65 6.86 -6.31
CA PRO A 37 -6.73 5.87 -6.45
C PRO A 37 -7.63 5.81 -5.20
N TYR A 38 -7.15 6.29 -4.06
CA TYR A 38 -7.87 6.24 -2.78
C TYR A 38 -8.52 7.57 -2.38
N GLU A 39 -8.29 8.67 -3.10
CA GLU A 39 -8.93 9.96 -2.84
C GLU A 39 -10.47 9.88 -2.82
N PRO A 40 -11.16 9.12 -3.69
CA PRO A 40 -12.62 8.96 -3.61
C PRO A 40 -13.11 8.28 -2.31
N ILE A 41 -12.23 7.55 -1.61
CA ILE A 41 -12.55 6.86 -0.36
C ILE A 41 -12.17 7.72 0.84
N LEU A 42 -10.99 8.32 0.83
CA LEU A 42 -10.44 9.08 1.95
C LEU A 42 -10.93 10.53 1.97
N GLY A 43 -11.11 11.15 0.80
CA GLY A 43 -11.53 12.55 0.64
C GLY A 43 -12.79 12.94 1.43
N PRO A 44 -13.84 12.12 1.48
CA PRO A 44 -15.03 12.41 2.30
C PRO A 44 -14.79 12.52 3.81
N HIS A 45 -13.65 12.02 4.31
CA HIS A 45 -13.30 12.00 5.74
C HIS A 45 -12.36 13.14 6.14
N VAL A 46 -11.81 13.90 5.18
CA VAL A 46 -10.77 14.89 5.42
C VAL A 46 -11.17 16.28 4.89
N ARG A 47 -10.53 17.31 5.41
CA ARG A 47 -10.76 18.70 4.99
C ARG A 47 -10.04 19.05 3.70
N SER A 48 -8.80 18.58 3.58
CA SER A 48 -7.97 18.75 2.40
C SER A 48 -7.19 17.47 2.08
N TYR A 49 -6.82 17.30 0.82
CA TYR A 49 -6.06 16.16 0.32
C TYR A 49 -4.91 16.68 -0.54
N VAL A 50 -3.68 16.51 -0.06
CA VAL A 50 -2.46 16.90 -0.78
C VAL A 50 -1.74 15.64 -1.28
N GLY A 51 -1.54 15.53 -2.58
CA GLY A 51 -0.80 14.44 -3.21
C GLY A 51 0.67 14.82 -3.39
N PHE A 52 1.56 14.02 -2.83
CA PHE A 52 3.00 14.15 -2.97
C PHE A 52 3.58 12.92 -3.68
N ASP A 53 4.53 13.13 -4.61
CA ASP A 53 5.21 12.02 -5.29
C ASP A 53 6.64 12.39 -5.69
N HIS A 54 7.43 11.36 -6.04
CA HIS A 54 8.81 11.53 -6.50
C HIS A 54 8.82 12.04 -7.96
N PRO A 55 9.71 12.99 -8.33
CA PRO A 55 9.76 13.52 -9.68
C PRO A 55 10.10 12.49 -10.77
N ASP A 56 10.73 11.37 -10.40
CA ASP A 56 11.04 10.24 -11.30
C ASP A 56 9.98 9.12 -11.26
N THR A 57 8.79 9.37 -10.70
CA THR A 57 7.70 8.37 -10.69
C THR A 57 7.38 7.90 -12.10
N GLN A 58 7.10 6.59 -12.25
CA GLN A 58 6.67 5.96 -13.51
C GLN A 58 5.15 6.08 -13.72
N HIS A 59 4.42 6.60 -12.74
CA HIS A 59 2.97 6.77 -12.78
C HIS A 59 2.54 8.05 -13.48
N ASP A 60 1.24 8.17 -13.76
CA ASP A 60 0.64 9.40 -14.29
C ASP A 60 0.86 10.56 -13.30
N ARG A 61 1.42 11.65 -13.82
CA ARG A 61 1.86 12.82 -13.06
C ARG A 61 0.78 13.88 -12.88
N SER A 62 -0.38 13.71 -13.51
CA SER A 62 -1.43 14.75 -13.61
C SER A 62 -2.13 15.06 -12.27
N ARG A 63 -1.96 14.18 -11.26
CA ARG A 63 -2.65 14.29 -9.97
C ARG A 63 -1.72 14.64 -8.81
N VAL A 64 -0.44 14.94 -9.07
CA VAL A 64 0.54 15.28 -8.03
C VAL A 64 0.53 16.80 -7.79
N ASP A 65 0.38 17.22 -6.53
CA ASP A 65 0.41 18.64 -6.13
C ASP A 65 1.83 19.10 -5.81
N VAL A 66 2.61 18.24 -5.12
CA VAL A 66 3.96 18.57 -4.64
C VAL A 66 4.93 17.45 -5.00
N TRP A 67 6.09 17.83 -5.51
CA TRP A 67 7.15 16.92 -5.91
C TRP A 67 8.31 16.96 -4.93
N GLY A 68 8.94 15.81 -4.64
CA GLY A 68 10.12 15.75 -3.79
C GLY A 68 10.56 14.34 -3.45
N ASP A 69 11.51 14.24 -2.53
CA ASP A 69 11.96 13.00 -1.91
C ASP A 69 11.17 12.77 -0.62
N ALA A 70 10.56 11.60 -0.45
CA ALA A 70 9.82 11.24 0.76
C ALA A 70 10.72 11.18 2.01
N ALA A 71 12.04 11.03 1.84
CA ALA A 71 13.03 11.11 2.92
C ALA A 71 13.37 12.56 3.33
N ALA A 72 12.77 13.59 2.66
CA ALA A 72 12.94 15.00 2.98
C ALA A 72 11.69 15.78 2.52
N LEU A 73 10.57 15.58 3.19
CA LEU A 73 9.27 16.17 2.82
C LEU A 73 9.31 17.70 2.93
N PRO A 74 8.91 18.45 1.88
CA PRO A 74 8.98 19.91 1.82
C PRO A 74 7.83 20.59 2.58
N PHE A 75 7.48 20.08 3.76
CA PHE A 75 6.40 20.60 4.60
C PHE A 75 6.93 20.91 6.00
N GLU A 76 6.30 21.84 6.68
CA GLU A 76 6.63 22.20 8.05
C GLU A 76 6.22 21.09 9.04
N ASP A 77 6.83 21.08 10.23
CA ASP A 77 6.48 20.16 11.30
C ASP A 77 5.02 20.34 11.70
N GLY A 78 4.29 19.26 11.88
CA GLY A 78 2.90 19.31 12.33
C GLY A 78 1.95 19.99 11.34
N SER A 79 2.15 19.83 10.05
CA SER A 79 1.29 20.40 8.99
C SER A 79 0.02 19.60 8.74
N PHE A 80 0.02 18.30 9.02
CA PHE A 80 -1.06 17.39 8.65
C PHE A 80 -1.66 16.64 9.85
N ASP A 81 -2.94 16.34 9.78
CA ASP A 81 -3.66 15.52 10.76
C ASP A 81 -3.62 14.03 10.37
N THR A 82 -3.54 13.74 9.08
CA THR A 82 -3.46 12.39 8.52
C THR A 82 -2.35 12.32 7.47
N VAL A 83 -1.52 11.28 7.54
CA VAL A 83 -0.53 10.96 6.49
C VAL A 83 -0.78 9.54 6.02
N VAL A 84 -0.85 9.32 4.72
CA VAL A 84 -1.00 7.98 4.14
C VAL A 84 0.14 7.68 3.17
N SER A 85 0.51 6.39 3.06
CA SER A 85 1.49 5.94 2.07
C SER A 85 1.24 4.46 1.74
N PHE A 86 0.94 4.16 0.49
CA PHE A 86 0.54 2.83 0.07
C PHE A 86 1.45 2.31 -1.04
N HIS A 87 2.25 1.29 -0.73
CA HIS A 87 3.21 0.68 -1.65
C HIS A 87 4.27 1.68 -2.15
N VAL A 88 4.96 2.31 -1.20
CA VAL A 88 6.01 3.31 -1.45
C VAL A 88 7.29 2.98 -0.70
N LEU A 89 7.18 2.53 0.57
CA LEU A 89 8.34 2.32 1.43
C LEU A 89 9.32 1.28 0.86
N GLU A 90 8.81 0.29 0.13
CA GLU A 90 9.63 -0.71 -0.56
C GLU A 90 10.51 -0.12 -1.67
N HIS A 91 10.14 1.05 -2.20
CA HIS A 91 10.83 1.77 -3.29
C HIS A 91 11.77 2.87 -2.79
N THR A 92 11.91 3.02 -1.47
CA THR A 92 12.79 4.00 -0.85
C THR A 92 14.06 3.34 -0.32
N GLU A 93 15.21 4.02 -0.44
CA GLU A 93 16.50 3.50 0.04
C GLU A 93 16.58 3.43 1.57
N ASP A 94 15.85 4.30 2.27
CA ASP A 94 15.75 4.34 3.74
C ASP A 94 14.30 4.53 4.19
N PRO A 95 13.52 3.45 4.34
CA PRO A 95 12.14 3.52 4.81
C PRO A 95 12.01 4.07 6.23
N GLY A 96 13.06 3.93 7.06
CA GLY A 96 13.07 4.51 8.41
C GLY A 96 13.09 6.02 8.37
N LYS A 97 13.91 6.62 7.48
CA LYS A 97 13.97 8.07 7.29
C LYS A 97 12.65 8.63 6.73
N VAL A 98 12.02 7.91 5.80
CA VAL A 98 10.70 8.29 5.29
C VAL A 98 9.66 8.32 6.40
N LEU A 99 9.63 7.32 7.26
CA LEU A 99 8.69 7.28 8.40
C LEU A 99 8.97 8.37 9.44
N LEU A 100 10.23 8.74 9.67
CA LEU A 100 10.59 9.89 10.51
C LEU A 100 10.04 11.20 9.93
N GLU A 101 10.15 11.41 8.63
CA GLU A 101 9.60 12.59 7.95
C GLU A 101 8.06 12.61 7.98
N MET A 102 7.40 11.46 7.74
CA MET A 102 5.95 11.33 7.89
C MET A 102 5.50 11.67 9.32
N ALA A 103 6.22 11.17 10.33
CA ALA A 103 5.94 11.49 11.74
C ALA A 103 6.23 12.96 12.07
N ARG A 104 7.27 13.58 11.47
CA ARG A 104 7.59 15.00 11.65
C ARG A 104 6.45 15.90 11.18
N VAL A 105 5.94 15.66 9.97
CA VAL A 105 4.88 16.48 9.38
C VAL A 105 3.50 16.22 9.98
N LEU A 106 3.30 15.12 10.72
CA LEU A 106 2.08 14.87 11.48
C LEU A 106 1.98 15.81 12.71
N ARG A 107 0.79 16.33 12.97
CA ARG A 107 0.43 16.98 14.23
C ARG A 107 0.43 15.99 15.39
N PRO A 108 0.67 16.44 16.65
CA PRO A 108 0.37 15.62 17.81
C PRO A 108 -1.07 15.07 17.75
N GLY A 109 -1.26 13.79 18.02
CA GLY A 109 -2.54 13.10 17.86
C GLY A 109 -2.90 12.70 16.42
N GLY A 110 -2.10 13.08 15.44
CA GLY A 110 -2.29 12.73 14.02
C GLY A 110 -2.07 11.24 13.75
N ILE A 111 -2.56 10.77 12.61
CA ILE A 111 -2.65 9.34 12.26
C ILE A 111 -1.89 9.06 10.97
N VAL A 112 -1.16 7.93 10.94
CA VAL A 112 -0.54 7.40 9.72
C VAL A 112 -1.24 6.10 9.30
N LEU A 113 -1.48 5.94 7.98
CA LEU A 113 -1.90 4.69 7.35
C LEU A 113 -0.86 4.26 6.33
N LEU A 114 -0.45 2.98 6.39
CA LEU A 114 0.58 2.42 5.51
C LEU A 114 0.12 1.10 4.90
N ALA A 115 0.59 0.81 3.68
CA ALA A 115 0.56 -0.53 3.11
C ALA A 115 1.91 -0.85 2.48
N VAL A 116 2.41 -2.06 2.73
CA VAL A 116 3.68 -2.56 2.18
C VAL A 116 3.55 -3.99 1.71
N PRO A 117 4.25 -4.41 0.64
CA PRO A 117 4.31 -5.81 0.23
C PRO A 117 5.22 -6.62 1.18
N PHE A 118 4.91 -7.93 1.28
CA PHE A 118 5.76 -8.91 1.92
C PHE A 118 6.04 -10.09 0.99
N MET A 119 5.10 -11.00 0.77
CA MET A 119 5.24 -12.07 -0.22
C MET A 119 4.85 -11.57 -1.61
N TRP A 120 5.77 -10.87 -2.27
CA TRP A 120 5.52 -10.24 -3.55
C TRP A 120 6.74 -10.31 -4.48
N GLY A 121 6.49 -10.48 -5.79
CA GLY A 121 7.54 -10.47 -6.80
C GLY A 121 8.18 -9.09 -6.99
N LEU A 122 9.38 -9.07 -7.58
CA LEU A 122 10.05 -7.83 -7.94
C LEU A 122 9.19 -6.99 -8.90
N HIS A 123 9.11 -5.69 -8.63
CA HIS A 123 8.38 -4.71 -9.44
C HIS A 123 9.08 -3.34 -9.38
N GLU A 124 8.82 -2.47 -10.34
CA GLU A 124 9.41 -1.14 -10.45
C GLU A 124 10.95 -1.10 -10.35
N VAL A 125 11.60 -2.20 -10.81
CA VAL A 125 13.06 -2.30 -10.79
C VAL A 125 13.74 -1.13 -11.55
N PRO A 126 14.87 -0.62 -11.07
CA PRO A 126 15.73 -1.12 -9.98
C PRO A 126 15.35 -0.61 -8.57
N ARG A 127 14.30 0.15 -8.40
CA ARG A 127 13.90 0.75 -7.13
C ARG A 127 12.93 -0.16 -6.35
N ASP A 128 13.29 -1.40 -6.10
CA ASP A 128 12.51 -2.36 -5.31
C ASP A 128 13.44 -2.98 -4.24
N PHE A 129 13.57 -2.29 -3.10
CA PHE A 129 14.63 -2.51 -2.12
C PHE A 129 14.20 -3.41 -0.95
N PHE A 130 12.94 -3.33 -0.49
CA PHE A 130 12.55 -3.92 0.79
C PHE A 130 11.27 -4.75 0.72
N ARG A 131 11.23 -5.78 1.58
CA ARG A 131 10.02 -6.50 1.98
C ARG A 131 9.96 -6.48 3.51
N VAL A 132 8.87 -5.97 4.06
CA VAL A 132 8.80 -5.69 5.48
C VAL A 132 7.87 -6.70 6.18
N THR A 133 8.38 -7.37 7.22
CA THR A 133 7.57 -8.24 8.08
C THR A 133 6.67 -7.39 8.99
N PRO A 134 5.60 -7.95 9.60
CA PRO A 134 4.76 -7.21 10.53
C PRO A 134 5.55 -6.69 11.75
N TYR A 135 6.54 -7.45 12.20
CA TYR A 135 7.42 -7.05 13.30
C TYR A 135 8.39 -5.94 12.90
N GLY A 136 8.94 -6.02 11.68
CA GLY A 136 9.77 -4.96 11.11
C GLY A 136 8.99 -3.65 10.94
N MET A 137 7.72 -3.72 10.49
CA MET A 137 6.84 -2.55 10.38
C MET A 137 6.58 -1.93 11.77
N ALA A 138 6.22 -2.73 12.76
CA ALA A 138 5.99 -2.25 14.11
C ALA A 138 7.25 -1.55 14.68
N GLN A 139 8.43 -2.14 14.50
CA GLN A 139 9.70 -1.55 14.93
C GLN A 139 10.03 -0.23 14.20
N LEU A 140 9.77 -0.15 12.90
CA LEU A 140 9.99 1.08 12.13
C LEU A 140 9.06 2.20 12.60
N LEU A 141 7.78 1.90 12.86
CA LEU A 141 6.81 2.85 13.40
C LEU A 141 7.22 3.35 14.79
N GLU A 142 7.63 2.44 15.69
CA GLU A 142 8.11 2.79 17.03
C GLU A 142 9.35 3.70 16.98
N ARG A 143 10.33 3.40 16.12
CA ARG A 143 11.53 4.23 15.92
C ARG A 143 11.20 5.61 15.37
N ALA A 144 10.13 5.75 14.61
CA ALA A 144 9.63 7.03 14.13
C ALA A 144 8.82 7.80 15.20
N GLY A 145 8.69 7.27 16.43
CA GLY A 145 7.90 7.88 17.49
C GLY A 145 6.39 7.75 17.30
N LEU A 146 5.95 6.79 16.52
CA LEU A 146 4.54 6.49 16.28
C LEU A 146 4.09 5.34 17.19
N GLU A 147 2.98 5.53 17.86
CA GLU A 147 2.44 4.63 18.89
C GLU A 147 1.12 3.96 18.44
N ARG A 148 0.62 3.04 19.27
CA ARG A 148 -0.63 2.31 19.06
C ARG A 148 -0.68 1.62 17.72
N ALA A 149 0.47 1.16 17.20
CA ALA A 149 0.56 0.52 15.90
C ALA A 149 -0.32 -0.74 15.84
N HIS A 150 -1.27 -0.71 14.92
CA HIS A 150 -2.05 -1.88 14.52
C HIS A 150 -1.55 -2.33 13.15
N VAL A 151 -0.97 -3.53 13.08
CA VAL A 151 -0.46 -4.11 11.84
C VAL A 151 -1.26 -5.37 11.53
N GLU A 152 -1.87 -5.42 10.36
CA GLU A 152 -2.66 -6.58 9.94
C GLU A 152 -2.32 -7.03 8.51
N PRO A 153 -2.43 -8.35 8.21
CA PRO A 153 -2.15 -8.86 6.88
C PRO A 153 -3.18 -8.39 5.85
N MET A 154 -2.74 -8.22 4.60
CA MET A 154 -3.62 -7.88 3.48
C MET A 154 -4.58 -9.03 3.15
N CYS A 155 -4.05 -10.26 3.13
CA CYS A 155 -4.79 -11.52 2.99
C CYS A 155 -4.05 -12.64 3.74
N GLY A 156 -4.64 -13.82 3.80
CA GLY A 156 -3.98 -15.01 4.37
C GLY A 156 -3.08 -15.73 3.38
N SER A 157 -2.49 -16.83 3.84
CA SER A 157 -1.52 -17.62 3.07
C SER A 157 -2.10 -18.20 1.78
N LEU A 158 -3.33 -18.70 1.79
CA LEU A 158 -3.96 -19.24 0.57
C LEU A 158 -4.31 -18.14 -0.44
N GLY A 159 -4.75 -16.97 0.04
CA GLY A 159 -4.95 -15.78 -0.79
C GLY A 159 -3.66 -15.33 -1.46
N THR A 160 -2.57 -15.33 -0.72
CA THR A 160 -1.23 -14.99 -1.22
C THR A 160 -0.76 -15.98 -2.28
N GLN A 161 -0.88 -17.30 -2.02
CA GLN A 161 -0.48 -18.32 -2.99
C GLN A 161 -1.29 -18.23 -4.29
N GLY A 162 -2.61 -18.04 -4.18
CA GLY A 162 -3.47 -17.83 -5.35
C GLY A 162 -3.10 -16.59 -6.14
N LEU A 163 -2.72 -15.52 -5.45
CA LEU A 163 -2.26 -14.29 -6.07
C LEU A 163 -0.93 -14.48 -6.82
N LEU A 164 0.07 -15.08 -6.18
CA LEU A 164 1.37 -15.37 -6.80
C LEU A 164 1.24 -16.31 -8.01
N ALA A 165 0.41 -17.37 -7.89
CA ALA A 165 0.12 -18.27 -8.99
C ALA A 165 -0.58 -17.56 -10.17
N SER A 166 -1.49 -16.62 -9.88
CA SER A 166 -2.14 -15.78 -10.90
C SER A 166 -1.12 -14.93 -11.67
N TYR A 167 -0.16 -14.31 -10.99
CA TYR A 167 0.91 -13.55 -11.63
C TYR A 167 1.85 -14.43 -12.47
N LEU A 168 2.16 -15.64 -11.99
CA LEU A 168 2.94 -16.59 -12.78
C LEU A 168 2.19 -16.99 -14.06
N LEU A 169 0.89 -17.29 -13.96
CA LEU A 169 0.05 -17.61 -15.11
C LEU A 169 0.02 -16.47 -16.14
N LEU A 170 -0.14 -15.22 -15.67
CA LEU A 170 -0.11 -14.04 -16.56
C LEU A 170 1.23 -13.88 -17.27
N ARG A 171 2.35 -14.09 -16.56
CA ARG A 171 3.69 -14.04 -17.18
C ARG A 171 3.86 -15.10 -18.25
N VAL A 172 3.42 -16.35 -18.00
CA VAL A 172 3.45 -17.43 -18.99
C VAL A 172 2.55 -17.13 -20.18
N ALA A 173 1.32 -16.67 -19.95
CA ALA A 173 0.37 -16.32 -21.00
C ALA A 173 0.88 -15.16 -21.88
N ASN A 174 1.57 -14.18 -21.29
CA ASN A 174 2.16 -13.08 -22.06
C ASN A 174 3.27 -13.53 -23.01
N GLN A 175 4.00 -14.60 -22.64
CA GLN A 175 5.04 -15.21 -23.49
C GLN A 175 4.45 -16.23 -24.49
N THR A 176 3.22 -16.69 -24.30
CA THR A 176 2.57 -17.74 -25.09
C THR A 176 1.23 -17.24 -25.65
N PRO A 177 1.19 -16.63 -26.85
CA PRO A 177 -0.01 -15.98 -27.39
C PRO A 177 -1.27 -16.85 -27.40
N ALA A 178 -1.12 -18.17 -27.60
CA ALA A 178 -2.23 -19.12 -27.61
C ALA A 178 -2.96 -19.23 -26.24
N LEU A 179 -2.31 -18.89 -25.12
CA LEU A 179 -2.88 -18.95 -23.78
C LEU A 179 -3.59 -17.64 -23.38
N ARG A 180 -3.32 -16.52 -24.05
CA ARG A 180 -3.87 -15.20 -23.70
C ARG A 180 -5.40 -15.16 -23.57
N PRO A 181 -6.20 -15.74 -24.48
CA PRO A 181 -7.66 -15.67 -24.36
C PRO A 181 -8.20 -16.36 -23.11
N LEU A 182 -7.49 -17.37 -22.60
CA LEU A 182 -7.88 -18.16 -21.43
C LEU A 182 -7.33 -17.60 -20.11
N SER A 183 -6.32 -16.74 -20.17
CA SER A 183 -5.61 -16.28 -18.96
C SER A 183 -6.49 -15.43 -18.04
N ALA A 184 -7.25 -14.48 -18.57
CA ALA A 184 -8.08 -13.60 -17.76
C ALA A 184 -9.16 -14.34 -16.93
N PRO A 185 -9.98 -15.24 -17.51
CA PRO A 185 -10.95 -16.01 -16.73
C PRO A 185 -10.27 -16.99 -15.76
N ALA A 186 -9.14 -17.59 -16.12
CA ALA A 186 -8.40 -18.49 -15.25
C ALA A 186 -7.84 -17.73 -14.03
N VAL A 187 -7.20 -16.57 -14.23
CA VAL A 187 -6.70 -15.69 -13.17
C VAL A 187 -7.83 -15.26 -12.24
N ALA A 188 -8.94 -14.78 -12.78
CA ALA A 188 -10.10 -14.37 -11.98
C ALA A 188 -10.65 -15.53 -11.14
N GLY A 189 -10.77 -16.73 -11.72
CA GLY A 189 -11.23 -17.93 -11.01
C GLY A 189 -10.27 -18.36 -9.91
N MET A 190 -8.95 -18.36 -10.15
CA MET A 190 -7.93 -18.66 -9.15
C MET A 190 -8.00 -17.69 -7.98
N GLN A 191 -8.12 -16.40 -8.24
CA GLN A 191 -8.20 -15.38 -7.19
C GLN A 191 -9.49 -15.50 -6.37
N LEU A 192 -10.63 -15.79 -6.99
CA LEU A 192 -11.89 -16.05 -6.29
C LEU A 192 -11.79 -17.28 -5.38
N ALA A 193 -11.23 -18.39 -5.89
CA ALA A 193 -11.01 -19.61 -5.12
C ALA A 193 -10.07 -19.35 -3.93
N ALA A 194 -8.99 -18.61 -4.13
CA ALA A 194 -8.04 -18.26 -3.10
C ALA A 194 -8.66 -17.43 -1.98
N VAL A 195 -9.47 -16.40 -2.32
CA VAL A 195 -10.21 -15.60 -1.33
C VAL A 195 -11.23 -16.44 -0.55
N ALA A 196 -11.91 -17.38 -1.21
CA ALA A 196 -12.83 -18.28 -0.55
C ALA A 196 -12.09 -19.23 0.41
N ALA A 197 -10.95 -19.78 -0.02
CA ALA A 197 -10.13 -20.67 0.79
C ALA A 197 -9.54 -19.94 2.02
N ASP A 198 -9.12 -18.69 1.91
CA ASP A 198 -8.66 -17.87 3.03
C ASP A 198 -9.73 -17.66 4.14
N ARG A 199 -11.02 -17.69 3.76
CA ARG A 199 -12.10 -17.61 4.75
C ARG A 199 -12.27 -18.90 5.57
N LEU A 200 -11.89 -20.04 4.99
CA LEU A 200 -11.98 -21.35 5.61
C LEU A 200 -10.71 -21.67 6.40
N TYR A 201 -9.56 -21.30 5.87
CA TYR A 201 -8.25 -21.54 6.47
C TYR A 201 -7.57 -20.20 6.80
N ARG A 202 -7.61 -19.82 8.08
CA ARG A 202 -7.16 -18.50 8.57
C ARG A 202 -5.69 -18.49 8.98
N ASP A 203 -4.82 -18.96 8.12
CA ASP A 203 -3.38 -18.80 8.28
C ASP A 203 -2.90 -17.52 7.61
N VAL A 204 -2.03 -16.77 8.27
CA VAL A 204 -1.50 -15.47 7.83
C VAL A 204 0.02 -15.44 7.81
N THR A 205 0.65 -16.60 7.89
CA THR A 205 2.12 -16.74 7.91
C THR A 205 2.75 -16.17 6.64
N ASP A 206 2.13 -16.44 5.49
CA ASP A 206 2.61 -16.04 4.17
C ASP A 206 1.74 -14.92 3.59
N ALA A 207 1.52 -13.86 4.33
CA ALA A 207 0.70 -12.74 3.83
C ALA A 207 1.34 -12.06 2.61
N ALA A 208 0.52 -11.62 1.64
CA ALA A 208 1.00 -10.87 0.46
C ALA A 208 1.64 -9.52 0.83
N GLY A 209 1.18 -8.93 1.92
CA GLY A 209 1.65 -7.67 2.47
C GLY A 209 0.94 -7.33 3.76
N TYR A 210 1.28 -6.20 4.32
CA TYR A 210 0.72 -5.71 5.57
C TYR A 210 0.15 -4.31 5.42
N PHE A 211 -0.94 -4.06 6.15
CA PHE A 211 -1.53 -2.73 6.34
C PHE A 211 -1.32 -2.32 7.78
N ALA A 212 -0.91 -1.08 8.00
CA ALA A 212 -0.65 -0.55 9.33
C ALA A 212 -1.39 0.77 9.57
N VAL A 213 -1.81 0.96 10.80
CA VAL A 213 -2.33 2.24 11.32
C VAL A 213 -1.59 2.54 12.62
N ALA A 214 -1.06 3.75 12.75
CA ALA A 214 -0.40 4.19 13.97
C ALA A 214 -0.72 5.66 14.23
N ALA A 215 -0.46 6.15 15.45
CA ALA A 215 -0.72 7.52 15.86
C ALA A 215 0.55 8.20 16.37
N LYS A 216 0.69 9.50 16.13
CA LYS A 216 1.67 10.33 16.80
C LYS A 216 1.14 10.66 18.21
N PRO A 217 1.94 10.52 19.28
CA PRO A 217 1.55 10.96 20.62
C PRO A 217 1.05 12.40 20.65
N GLY A 218 0.06 12.67 21.54
CA GLY A 218 -0.49 14.00 21.75
C GLY A 218 0.42 14.92 22.57
#